data_7469aa9f966fccdcb6e8d0cf6a103095
#
_entry.id   7469aa9f966fccdcb6e8d0cf6a103095
#
_cell.length_a   1.000
_cell.length_b   1.000
_cell.length_c   1.000
_cell.angle_alpha   90.00
_cell.angle_beta   90.00
_cell.angle_gamma   90.00
#
_symmetry.space_group_name_H-M   'P 1'
#
loop_
_entity.id
_entity.type
_entity.pdbx_description
1 polymer ?
#
loop_
_entity_poly.entity_id
_entity_poly.type
_entity_poly.pdbx_seq_one_letter_code
_entity_poly.pdbx_strand_id
1 'polypeptide(L)'
;MTVRESIGGKAGKKAGRYLLEALLAGIVYLVYALAGIRELLTWTYGVRTFLTGTAVFFLAALSAGKSFLMAFRGVPTALFLLYALPFPLVSSAAAGAVGIRAEAASPCFQMALGLAALLFLSLETGRRFRAARIPAGIFSFLLLFAACVNLLVYLTYYILYGAPFSQDTMTVILLTNSQEASEFLLSRLGAAGTAGAAAFLLLYAWLCVRYIQREFRRGARETGKLRRGALLLQALVFLCGCLLLNHWCVRTFPGLEYRHARKYIDSMSQLSGQHEESLSRLALTAEQGTLPHALPGTVIAVIGETANRDHMKAFNPAYPSETTPWLSARKEGFYFFPKAYSNYPITVTALFNYLTNMNQYNGKTEGDIVTITDIANRAGYRTYWLSNQDKDTSVVPLLASASAEEHWTSPLMGDDRNLLTLLKKVPKNGSNFIVIHLWGSHDRYRDRVPDGFPRFDYGEERQRAADYDTSIRYTDEVLKEIFEYASENLNLQAMTYCSDHGEDMAHTHHGGSGFTYDMIRVPLFIYLSPAYQAAFPETAANLAAHRDDVFTNDLMFDTICGLLRAPNSEYDPRYDLTSAEYDLPLEKAVTEQGAVRIADDPALKNKAK
;
A
#
# COMPACT_ATOMS: atom_id res chain seq x y z
N MET A 1 13.65 -50.79 -53.14
CA MET A 1 13.06 -50.07 -51.99
C MET A 1 13.52 -48.62 -52.07
N THR A 2 12.64 -47.76 -52.48
CA THR A 2 12.98 -46.51 -53.14
C THR A 2 13.04 -45.34 -52.17
N VAL A 3 13.84 -44.33 -52.45
CA VAL A 3 14.05 -43.06 -51.73
C VAL A 3 12.70 -42.36 -51.37
N ARG A 4 11.60 -42.67 -52.07
CA ARG A 4 10.23 -42.16 -51.78
C ARG A 4 9.63 -42.68 -50.48
N GLU A 5 9.89 -43.92 -50.05
CA GLU A 5 9.38 -44.47 -48.79
C GLU A 5 10.13 -43.91 -47.56
N SER A 6 11.41 -43.56 -47.74
CA SER A 6 12.20 -42.91 -46.67
C SER A 6 11.77 -41.47 -46.42
N ILE A 7 11.33 -40.72 -47.41
CA ILE A 7 10.89 -39.34 -47.31
C ILE A 7 9.49 -39.24 -46.70
N GLY A 8 8.57 -40.13 -47.10
CA GLY A 8 7.20 -40.22 -46.55
C GLY A 8 7.20 -40.61 -45.07
N GLY A 9 8.06 -41.55 -44.68
CA GLY A 9 8.20 -41.95 -43.27
C GLY A 9 8.79 -40.87 -42.35
N LYS A 10 9.69 -40.04 -42.87
CA LYS A 10 10.25 -38.88 -42.13
C LYS A 10 9.26 -37.71 -42.03
N ALA A 11 8.50 -37.44 -43.08
CA ALA A 11 7.46 -36.41 -43.10
C ALA A 11 6.28 -36.77 -42.18
N GLY A 12 5.82 -38.03 -42.22
CA GLY A 12 4.75 -38.53 -41.35
C GLY A 12 5.13 -38.53 -39.88
N LYS A 13 6.38 -38.90 -39.54
CA LYS A 13 6.89 -38.82 -38.18
C LYS A 13 7.01 -37.36 -37.67
N LYS A 14 7.34 -36.40 -38.54
CA LYS A 14 7.33 -34.97 -38.22
C LYS A 14 5.90 -34.44 -38.01
N ALA A 15 4.98 -34.79 -38.89
CA ALA A 15 3.57 -34.36 -38.77
C ALA A 15 2.89 -34.93 -37.53
N GLY A 16 3.10 -36.22 -37.21
CA GLY A 16 2.59 -36.81 -35.96
C GLY A 16 3.16 -36.20 -34.71
N ARG A 17 4.40 -35.71 -34.75
CA ARG A 17 5.04 -35.00 -33.63
C ARG A 17 4.46 -33.61 -33.42
N TYR A 18 4.18 -32.85 -34.46
CA TYR A 18 3.50 -31.56 -34.39
C TYR A 18 2.06 -31.67 -33.89
N LEU A 19 1.35 -32.75 -34.29
CA LEU A 19 0.02 -33.03 -33.78
C LEU A 19 0.00 -33.32 -32.29
N LEU A 20 0.97 -34.10 -31.80
CA LEU A 20 1.13 -34.38 -30.37
C LEU A 20 1.46 -33.10 -29.56
N GLU A 21 2.27 -32.22 -30.13
CA GLU A 21 2.64 -30.95 -29.54
C GLU A 21 1.45 -29.99 -29.42
N ALA A 22 0.61 -29.92 -30.46
CA ALA A 22 -0.64 -29.18 -30.44
C ALA A 22 -1.66 -29.76 -29.44
N LEU A 23 -1.73 -31.09 -29.34
CA LEU A 23 -2.56 -31.79 -28.35
C LEU A 23 -2.12 -31.47 -26.90
N LEU A 24 -0.82 -31.48 -26.61
CA LEU A 24 -0.29 -31.15 -25.27
C LEU A 24 -0.57 -29.68 -24.90
N ALA A 25 -0.39 -28.74 -25.81
CA ALA A 25 -0.77 -27.35 -25.58
C ALA A 25 -2.28 -27.20 -25.37
N GLY A 26 -3.09 -27.98 -26.15
CA GLY A 26 -4.54 -28.05 -25.95
C GLY A 26 -4.96 -28.65 -24.62
N ILE A 27 -4.23 -29.65 -24.11
CA ILE A 27 -4.47 -30.25 -22.79
C ILE A 27 -4.20 -29.23 -21.68
N VAL A 28 -3.09 -28.50 -21.74
CA VAL A 28 -2.81 -27.44 -20.75
C VAL A 28 -3.92 -26.38 -20.76
N TYR A 29 -4.35 -25.99 -21.95
CA TYR A 29 -5.47 -25.05 -22.10
C TYR A 29 -6.79 -25.64 -21.56
N LEU A 30 -7.06 -26.93 -21.86
CA LEU A 30 -8.24 -27.63 -21.36
C LEU A 30 -8.24 -27.76 -19.83
N VAL A 31 -7.07 -28.01 -19.21
CA VAL A 31 -6.93 -28.01 -17.74
C VAL A 31 -7.28 -26.65 -17.17
N TYR A 32 -6.86 -25.58 -17.81
CA TYR A 32 -7.26 -24.22 -17.45
C TYR A 32 -8.78 -24.00 -17.56
N ALA A 33 -9.37 -24.46 -18.65
CA ALA A 33 -10.81 -24.35 -18.89
C ALA A 33 -11.64 -25.20 -17.90
N LEU A 34 -11.16 -26.40 -17.58
CA LEU A 34 -11.81 -27.31 -16.61
C LEU A 34 -11.64 -26.84 -15.16
N ALA A 35 -10.62 -26.05 -14.85
CA ALA A 35 -10.44 -25.43 -13.53
C ALA A 35 -11.45 -24.31 -13.24
N GLY A 36 -12.51 -24.18 -14.04
CA GLY A 36 -13.64 -23.28 -13.78
C GLY A 36 -13.73 -22.05 -14.67
N ILE A 37 -12.84 -21.90 -15.65
CA ILE A 37 -12.81 -20.73 -16.53
C ILE A 37 -13.69 -20.98 -17.76
N ARG A 38 -15.02 -21.00 -17.57
CA ARG A 38 -15.96 -21.13 -18.69
C ARG A 38 -15.76 -20.08 -19.79
N GLU A 39 -15.35 -18.89 -19.40
CA GLU A 39 -15.11 -17.75 -20.30
C GLU A 39 -13.88 -17.93 -21.20
N LEU A 40 -12.89 -18.75 -20.81
CA LEU A 40 -11.76 -19.11 -21.69
C LEU A 40 -12.19 -19.98 -22.90
N LEU A 41 -13.36 -20.57 -22.86
CA LEU A 41 -13.95 -21.30 -23.99
C LEU A 41 -14.66 -20.36 -24.98
N THR A 42 -14.80 -19.06 -24.64
CA THR A 42 -15.35 -18.07 -25.57
C THR A 42 -14.29 -17.63 -26.59
N TRP A 43 -14.72 -17.27 -27.79
CA TRP A 43 -13.83 -16.78 -28.85
C TRP A 43 -13.04 -15.52 -28.41
N THR A 44 -13.67 -14.65 -27.64
CA THR A 44 -13.11 -13.35 -27.30
C THR A 44 -11.88 -13.45 -26.36
N TYR A 45 -11.91 -14.33 -25.38
CA TYR A 45 -10.84 -14.47 -24.40
C TYR A 45 -10.02 -15.75 -24.57
N GLY A 46 -10.68 -16.88 -24.78
CA GLY A 46 -10.03 -18.17 -24.75
C GLY A 46 -9.26 -18.50 -26.02
N VAL A 47 -9.94 -18.57 -27.15
CA VAL A 47 -9.31 -18.97 -28.41
C VAL A 47 -8.27 -17.94 -28.85
N ARG A 48 -8.57 -16.66 -28.74
CA ARG A 48 -7.61 -15.57 -29.03
C ARG A 48 -6.37 -15.65 -28.14
N THR A 49 -6.53 -15.85 -26.83
CA THR A 49 -5.44 -15.97 -25.87
C THR A 49 -4.55 -17.16 -26.17
N PHE A 50 -5.17 -18.32 -26.41
CA PHE A 50 -4.46 -19.54 -26.77
C PHE A 50 -3.69 -19.37 -28.08
N LEU A 51 -4.34 -18.87 -29.13
CA LEU A 51 -3.72 -18.69 -30.44
C LEU A 51 -2.56 -17.69 -30.37
N THR A 52 -2.71 -16.55 -29.73
CA THR A 52 -1.64 -15.55 -29.70
C THR A 52 -0.43 -16.01 -28.87
N GLY A 53 -0.63 -16.58 -27.69
CA GLY A 53 0.45 -17.09 -26.86
C GLY A 53 1.16 -18.27 -27.50
N THR A 54 0.39 -19.25 -28.03
CA THR A 54 0.94 -20.43 -28.67
C THR A 54 1.64 -20.08 -30.00
N ALA A 55 1.12 -19.12 -30.77
CA ALA A 55 1.73 -18.68 -32.02
C ALA A 55 3.12 -18.05 -31.78
N VAL A 56 3.29 -17.22 -30.76
CA VAL A 56 4.59 -16.63 -30.41
C VAL A 56 5.62 -17.71 -30.09
N PHE A 57 5.24 -18.68 -29.27
CA PHE A 57 6.13 -19.77 -28.94
C PHE A 57 6.42 -20.71 -30.12
N PHE A 58 5.41 -21.03 -30.92
CA PHE A 58 5.57 -21.84 -32.12
C PHE A 58 6.49 -21.17 -33.13
N LEU A 59 6.31 -19.87 -33.39
CA LEU A 59 7.19 -19.10 -34.27
C LEU A 59 8.62 -19.03 -33.73
N ALA A 60 8.81 -18.93 -32.39
CA ALA A 60 10.11 -19.00 -31.78
C ALA A 60 10.81 -20.34 -32.02
N ALA A 61 10.10 -21.45 -31.83
CA ALA A 61 10.63 -22.80 -32.09
C ALA A 61 10.96 -23.02 -33.57
N LEU A 62 10.03 -22.60 -34.47
CA LEU A 62 10.20 -22.70 -35.91
C LEU A 62 11.41 -21.89 -36.41
N SER A 63 11.57 -20.64 -35.92
CA SER A 63 12.69 -19.77 -36.29
C SER A 63 14.05 -20.38 -35.90
N ALA A 64 14.08 -21.15 -34.84
CA ALA A 64 15.26 -21.87 -34.38
C ALA A 64 15.47 -23.22 -35.09
N GLY A 65 14.55 -23.64 -35.97
CA GLY A 65 14.58 -24.95 -36.63
C GLY A 65 14.39 -26.13 -35.67
N LYS A 66 13.75 -25.87 -34.51
CA LYS A 66 13.45 -26.87 -33.49
C LYS A 66 11.96 -27.19 -33.45
N SER A 67 11.59 -28.39 -33.00
CA SER A 67 10.20 -28.68 -32.72
C SER A 67 9.75 -27.96 -31.44
N PHE A 68 8.46 -27.69 -31.32
CA PHE A 68 7.86 -27.08 -30.13
C PHE A 68 8.21 -27.84 -28.85
N LEU A 69 8.09 -29.16 -28.82
CA LEU A 69 8.45 -30.00 -27.68
C LEU A 69 9.95 -29.87 -27.27
N MET A 70 10.84 -29.79 -28.24
CA MET A 70 12.26 -29.62 -27.97
C MET A 70 12.57 -28.22 -27.42
N ALA A 71 11.84 -27.21 -27.87
CA ALA A 71 11.97 -25.83 -27.39
C ALA A 71 11.38 -25.66 -26.00
N PHE A 72 10.27 -26.34 -25.71
CA PHE A 72 9.53 -26.24 -24.45
C PHE A 72 10.10 -27.14 -23.35
N ARG A 73 11.06 -28.00 -23.65
CA ARG A 73 11.61 -28.98 -22.72
C ARG A 73 12.47 -28.33 -21.64
N GLY A 74 12.22 -28.69 -20.38
CA GLY A 74 13.05 -28.31 -19.25
C GLY A 74 12.67 -26.97 -18.62
N VAL A 75 13.62 -26.03 -18.47
CA VAL A 75 13.40 -24.77 -17.77
C VAL A 75 12.33 -23.87 -18.40
N PRO A 76 12.19 -23.78 -19.75
CA PRO A 76 11.05 -23.06 -20.34
C PRO A 76 9.69 -23.60 -19.90
N THR A 77 9.54 -24.94 -19.78
CA THR A 77 8.31 -25.55 -19.24
C THR A 77 8.10 -25.20 -17.77
N ALA A 78 9.16 -25.27 -16.95
CA ALA A 78 9.08 -24.91 -15.55
C ALA A 78 8.68 -23.44 -15.38
N LEU A 79 9.30 -22.55 -16.14
CA LEU A 79 8.97 -21.12 -16.13
C LEU A 79 7.52 -20.86 -16.56
N PHE A 80 7.03 -21.56 -17.59
CA PHE A 80 5.64 -21.51 -18.00
C PHE A 80 4.71 -21.92 -16.86
N LEU A 81 4.94 -23.08 -16.24
CA LEU A 81 4.09 -23.59 -15.17
C LEU A 81 4.09 -22.68 -13.94
N LEU A 82 5.26 -22.12 -13.59
CA LEU A 82 5.40 -21.20 -12.47
C LEU A 82 4.58 -19.91 -12.64
N TYR A 83 4.39 -19.44 -13.85
CA TYR A 83 3.59 -18.23 -14.12
C TYR A 83 2.14 -18.51 -14.44
N ALA A 84 1.88 -19.59 -15.15
CA ALA A 84 0.54 -19.91 -15.65
C ALA A 84 -0.41 -20.40 -14.55
N LEU A 85 0.07 -21.00 -13.47
CA LEU A 85 -0.77 -21.61 -12.45
C LEU A 85 -0.93 -20.79 -11.16
N PRO A 86 0.15 -20.36 -10.46
CA PRO A 86 -0.01 -19.76 -9.13
C PRO A 86 -0.76 -18.43 -9.14
N PHE A 87 -0.42 -17.51 -10.05
CA PHE A 87 -1.02 -16.18 -10.07
C PHE A 87 -2.53 -16.18 -10.26
N PRO A 88 -3.08 -16.86 -11.29
CA PRO A 88 -4.52 -16.91 -11.47
C PRO A 88 -5.26 -17.65 -10.34
N LEU A 89 -4.65 -18.71 -9.79
CA LEU A 89 -5.24 -19.46 -8.69
C LEU A 89 -5.40 -18.61 -7.43
N VAL A 90 -4.33 -17.93 -7.03
CA VAL A 90 -4.32 -17.08 -5.83
C VAL A 90 -5.24 -15.88 -6.02
N SER A 91 -5.18 -15.20 -7.16
CA SER A 91 -6.04 -14.05 -7.48
C SER A 91 -7.52 -14.42 -7.46
N SER A 92 -7.88 -15.63 -7.92
CA SER A 92 -9.27 -16.08 -7.95
C SER A 92 -9.78 -16.54 -6.59
N ALA A 93 -8.94 -17.26 -5.82
CA ALA A 93 -9.25 -17.70 -4.46
C ALA A 93 -9.52 -16.51 -3.54
N ALA A 94 -8.70 -15.48 -3.64
CA ALA A 94 -8.83 -14.27 -2.84
C ALA A 94 -10.08 -13.44 -3.19
N ALA A 95 -10.56 -13.53 -4.43
CA ALA A 95 -11.82 -12.89 -4.82
C ALA A 95 -13.07 -13.71 -4.41
N GLY A 96 -12.92 -14.75 -3.56
CA GLY A 96 -14.01 -15.64 -3.16
C GLY A 96 -14.61 -16.44 -4.31
N ALA A 97 -13.94 -16.49 -5.46
CA ALA A 97 -14.43 -17.18 -6.64
C ALA A 97 -14.15 -18.68 -6.54
N VAL A 98 -15.16 -19.49 -6.75
CA VAL A 98 -14.99 -20.92 -7.00
C VAL A 98 -14.47 -21.05 -8.46
N GLY A 99 -13.15 -21.05 -8.61
CA GLY A 99 -12.48 -21.18 -9.90
C GLY A 99 -11.64 -19.95 -10.28
N ILE A 100 -10.90 -20.08 -11.38
CA ILE A 100 -9.97 -19.03 -11.85
C ILE A 100 -10.74 -18.04 -12.74
N ARG A 101 -10.64 -16.74 -12.47
CA ARG A 101 -11.23 -15.70 -13.32
C ARG A 101 -10.47 -15.57 -14.65
N ALA A 102 -11.20 -15.51 -15.77
CA ALA A 102 -10.61 -15.40 -17.10
C ALA A 102 -9.76 -14.14 -17.31
N GLU A 103 -10.17 -13.03 -16.70
CA GLU A 103 -9.46 -11.75 -16.74
C GLU A 103 -8.04 -11.83 -16.16
N ALA A 104 -7.85 -12.64 -15.11
CA ALA A 104 -6.55 -12.87 -14.52
C ALA A 104 -5.75 -13.95 -15.27
N ALA A 105 -6.41 -15.01 -15.73
CA ALA A 105 -5.77 -16.16 -16.33
C ALA A 105 -5.22 -15.88 -17.73
N SER A 106 -5.98 -15.14 -18.54
CA SER A 106 -5.62 -14.91 -19.95
C SER A 106 -4.28 -14.17 -20.12
N PRO A 107 -4.04 -13.03 -19.47
CA PRO A 107 -2.74 -12.36 -19.53
C PRO A 107 -1.60 -13.19 -18.93
N CYS A 108 -1.85 -13.91 -17.82
CA CYS A 108 -0.83 -14.76 -17.19
C CYS A 108 -0.38 -15.90 -18.10
N PHE A 109 -1.31 -16.53 -18.82
CA PHE A 109 -1.00 -17.57 -19.78
C PHE A 109 -0.17 -17.04 -20.95
N GLN A 110 -0.55 -15.90 -21.52
CA GLN A 110 0.19 -15.24 -22.60
C GLN A 110 1.60 -14.84 -22.15
N MET A 111 1.71 -14.25 -20.96
CA MET A 111 2.98 -13.89 -20.38
C MET A 111 3.88 -15.11 -20.14
N ALA A 112 3.32 -16.18 -19.59
CA ALA A 112 4.07 -17.42 -19.33
C ALA A 112 4.65 -18.01 -20.63
N LEU A 113 3.87 -18.06 -21.70
CA LEU A 113 4.36 -18.53 -23.02
C LEU A 113 5.38 -17.56 -23.61
N GLY A 114 5.16 -16.25 -23.48
CA GLY A 114 6.09 -15.22 -23.94
C GLY A 114 7.45 -15.32 -23.25
N LEU A 115 7.46 -15.45 -21.91
CA LEU A 115 8.68 -15.63 -21.11
C LEU A 115 9.43 -16.90 -21.52
N ALA A 116 8.70 -18.03 -21.69
CA ALA A 116 9.28 -19.28 -22.15
C ALA A 116 9.89 -19.17 -23.55
N ALA A 117 9.21 -18.48 -24.47
CA ALA A 117 9.69 -18.23 -25.83
C ALA A 117 10.96 -17.36 -25.84
N LEU A 118 10.95 -16.25 -25.10
CA LEU A 118 12.10 -15.35 -25.01
C LEU A 118 13.31 -16.02 -24.37
N LEU A 119 13.10 -16.78 -23.30
CA LEU A 119 14.17 -17.57 -22.68
C LEU A 119 14.75 -18.57 -23.68
N PHE A 120 13.89 -19.32 -24.38
CA PHE A 120 14.33 -20.27 -25.39
C PHE A 120 15.15 -19.59 -26.50
N LEU A 121 14.65 -18.49 -27.08
CA LEU A 121 15.35 -17.76 -28.14
C LEU A 121 16.68 -17.17 -27.67
N SER A 122 16.73 -16.63 -26.46
CA SER A 122 17.95 -16.09 -25.88
C SER A 122 19.02 -17.19 -25.69
N LEU A 123 18.62 -18.33 -25.11
CA LEU A 123 19.52 -19.48 -24.94
C LEU A 123 19.99 -20.02 -26.27
N GLU A 124 19.12 -20.15 -27.28
CA GLU A 124 19.48 -20.65 -28.61
C GLU A 124 20.44 -19.69 -29.33
N THR A 125 20.24 -18.37 -29.16
CA THR A 125 21.14 -17.33 -29.70
C THR A 125 22.53 -17.44 -29.06
N GLY A 126 22.64 -17.57 -27.75
CA GLY A 126 23.91 -17.74 -27.04
C GLY A 126 24.60 -19.08 -27.34
N ARG A 127 23.83 -20.14 -27.66
CA ARG A 127 24.37 -21.41 -28.14
C ARG A 127 25.03 -21.28 -29.50
N ARG A 128 24.42 -20.55 -30.43
CA ARG A 128 24.87 -20.42 -31.83
C ARG A 128 26.00 -19.41 -32.00
N PHE A 129 25.92 -18.27 -31.35
CA PHE A 129 26.82 -17.14 -31.58
C PHE A 129 27.69 -16.87 -30.34
N ARG A 130 29.02 -17.09 -30.45
CA ARG A 130 29.94 -16.81 -29.36
C ARG A 130 29.87 -15.34 -28.91
N ALA A 131 29.78 -14.39 -29.85
CA ALA A 131 29.69 -12.96 -29.55
C ALA A 131 28.39 -12.59 -28.81
N ALA A 132 27.32 -13.33 -28.99
CA ALA A 132 26.04 -13.11 -28.32
C ALA A 132 25.91 -13.77 -26.95
N ARG A 133 26.88 -14.57 -26.51
CA ARG A 133 26.79 -15.34 -25.26
C ARG A 133 26.62 -14.46 -24.03
N ILE A 134 27.35 -13.33 -23.95
CA ILE A 134 27.28 -12.44 -22.82
C ILE A 134 25.90 -11.76 -22.77
N PRO A 135 25.43 -11.01 -23.80
CA PRO A 135 24.14 -10.38 -23.74
C PRO A 135 22.97 -11.38 -23.62
N ALA A 136 23.01 -12.50 -24.30
CA ALA A 136 21.99 -13.55 -24.16
C ALA A 136 22.03 -14.18 -22.75
N GLY A 137 23.21 -14.33 -22.17
CA GLY A 137 23.37 -14.84 -20.81
C GLY A 137 22.78 -13.88 -19.78
N ILE A 138 23.08 -12.58 -19.88
CA ILE A 138 22.52 -11.55 -19.00
C ILE A 138 20.99 -11.51 -19.14
N PHE A 139 20.48 -11.48 -20.35
CA PHE A 139 19.03 -11.45 -20.59
C PHE A 139 18.33 -12.68 -20.03
N SER A 140 18.87 -13.88 -20.28
CA SER A 140 18.33 -15.13 -19.72
C SER A 140 18.38 -15.17 -18.20
N PHE A 141 19.45 -14.64 -17.61
CA PHE A 141 19.58 -14.53 -16.15
C PHE A 141 18.51 -13.59 -15.59
N LEU A 142 18.39 -12.39 -16.14
CA LEU A 142 17.38 -11.41 -15.69
C LEU A 142 15.96 -11.96 -15.80
N LEU A 143 15.62 -12.64 -16.89
CA LEU A 143 14.31 -13.29 -17.03
C LEU A 143 14.06 -14.34 -15.95
N LEU A 144 15.00 -15.26 -15.73
CA LEU A 144 14.85 -16.33 -14.75
C LEU A 144 14.82 -15.78 -13.33
N PHE A 145 15.70 -14.83 -13.03
CA PHE A 145 15.82 -14.26 -11.69
C PHE A 145 14.60 -13.43 -11.33
N ALA A 146 14.20 -12.50 -12.22
CA ALA A 146 13.01 -11.68 -12.00
C ALA A 146 11.72 -12.51 -11.88
N ALA A 147 11.61 -13.57 -12.69
CA ALA A 147 10.48 -14.48 -12.62
C ALA A 147 10.36 -15.17 -11.26
N CYS A 148 11.48 -15.65 -10.72
CA CYS A 148 11.51 -16.30 -9.41
C CYS A 148 11.24 -15.32 -8.26
N VAL A 149 11.89 -14.16 -8.27
CA VAL A 149 11.72 -13.13 -7.24
C VAL A 149 10.26 -12.68 -7.19
N ASN A 150 9.67 -12.39 -8.34
CA ASN A 150 8.27 -12.01 -8.44
C ASN A 150 7.33 -13.07 -7.85
N LEU A 151 7.53 -14.33 -8.23
CA LEU A 151 6.73 -15.43 -7.70
C LEU A 151 6.90 -15.61 -6.19
N LEU A 152 8.14 -15.51 -5.69
CA LEU A 152 8.43 -15.62 -4.25
C LEU A 152 7.75 -14.52 -3.46
N VAL A 153 7.90 -13.26 -3.88
CA VAL A 153 7.26 -12.12 -3.22
C VAL A 153 5.75 -12.33 -3.15
N TYR A 154 5.15 -12.70 -4.27
CA TYR A 154 3.71 -12.92 -4.36
C TYR A 154 3.21 -14.07 -3.47
N LEU A 155 3.86 -15.22 -3.54
CA LEU A 155 3.47 -16.38 -2.71
C LEU A 155 3.76 -16.15 -1.23
N THR A 156 4.88 -15.52 -0.89
CA THR A 156 5.19 -15.19 0.50
C THR A 156 4.14 -14.24 1.07
N TYR A 157 3.78 -13.20 0.31
CA TYR A 157 2.72 -12.29 0.69
C TYR A 157 1.40 -13.03 0.92
N TYR A 158 0.98 -13.87 -0.02
CA TYR A 158 -0.26 -14.64 0.11
C TYR A 158 -0.23 -15.62 1.30
N ILE A 159 0.90 -16.27 1.56
CA ILE A 159 1.04 -17.17 2.71
C ILE A 159 0.98 -16.40 4.03
N LEU A 160 1.60 -15.23 4.10
CA LEU A 160 1.64 -14.42 5.33
C LEU A 160 0.29 -13.75 5.62
N TYR A 161 -0.42 -13.32 4.59
CA TYR A 161 -1.58 -12.45 4.73
C TYR A 161 -2.92 -13.08 4.32
N GLY A 162 -2.92 -14.22 3.63
CA GLY A 162 -4.14 -14.89 3.16
C GLY A 162 -4.90 -14.13 2.07
N ALA A 163 -4.36 -13.02 1.60
CA ALA A 163 -4.99 -12.11 0.63
C ALA A 163 -4.12 -11.91 -0.61
N PRO A 164 -4.71 -11.54 -1.77
CA PRO A 164 -3.92 -11.20 -2.94
C PRO A 164 -3.18 -9.89 -2.71
N PHE A 165 -2.14 -9.72 -3.46
CA PHE A 165 -1.43 -8.47 -3.58
C PHE A 165 -2.33 -7.41 -4.22
N SER A 166 -2.50 -6.27 -3.58
CA SER A 166 -3.40 -5.19 -4.02
C SER A 166 -2.63 -3.98 -4.55
N GLN A 167 -3.37 -3.03 -5.14
CA GLN A 167 -2.84 -1.71 -5.46
C GLN A 167 -2.22 -1.05 -4.22
N ASP A 168 -2.90 -1.13 -3.08
CA ASP A 168 -2.46 -0.51 -1.83
C ASP A 168 -1.16 -1.13 -1.34
N THR A 169 -1.07 -2.47 -1.37
CA THR A 169 0.19 -3.17 -1.06
C THR A 169 1.34 -2.70 -1.96
N MET A 170 1.07 -2.55 -3.26
CA MET A 170 2.08 -2.05 -4.19
C MET A 170 2.43 -0.59 -3.91
N THR A 171 1.46 0.24 -3.54
CA THR A 171 1.67 1.63 -3.16
C THR A 171 2.57 1.72 -1.93
N VAL A 172 2.28 0.94 -0.89
CA VAL A 172 3.12 0.83 0.31
C VAL A 172 4.54 0.42 -0.06
N ILE A 173 4.73 -0.65 -0.87
CA ILE A 173 6.07 -1.09 -1.30
C ILE A 173 6.83 0.00 -2.05
N LEU A 174 6.16 0.76 -2.92
CA LEU A 174 6.80 1.82 -3.69
C LEU A 174 7.16 3.05 -2.84
N LEU A 175 6.48 3.24 -1.73
CA LEU A 175 6.70 4.35 -0.80
C LEU A 175 7.54 3.93 0.42
N THR A 176 7.78 2.64 0.63
CA THR A 176 8.59 2.11 1.74
C THR A 176 10.06 2.48 1.57
N ASN A 177 10.66 3.02 2.61
CA ASN A 177 12.08 3.29 2.67
C ASN A 177 12.92 2.06 3.06
N SER A 178 14.24 2.17 2.97
CA SER A 178 15.16 1.04 3.24
C SER A 178 15.11 0.57 4.71
N GLN A 179 14.83 1.45 5.64
CA GLN A 179 14.71 1.11 7.07
C GLN A 179 13.44 0.31 7.31
N GLU A 180 12.28 0.81 6.89
CA GLU A 180 11.00 0.10 6.99
C GLU A 180 11.05 -1.26 6.28
N ALA A 181 11.63 -1.32 5.08
CA ALA A 181 11.82 -2.59 4.36
C ALA A 181 12.64 -3.59 5.18
N SER A 182 13.74 -3.14 5.82
CA SER A 182 14.57 -4.00 6.67
C SER A 182 13.84 -4.41 7.95
N GLU A 183 13.10 -3.49 8.57
CA GLU A 183 12.27 -3.74 9.74
C GLU A 183 11.18 -4.76 9.44
N PHE A 184 10.49 -4.61 8.32
CA PHE A 184 9.47 -5.56 7.85
C PHE A 184 10.06 -6.96 7.67
N LEU A 185 11.18 -7.10 6.97
CA LEU A 185 11.81 -8.40 6.76
C LEU A 185 12.23 -9.05 8.08
N LEU A 186 12.81 -8.28 9.00
CA LEU A 186 13.23 -8.78 10.30
C LEU A 186 12.06 -9.14 11.22
N SER A 187 10.97 -8.37 11.18
CA SER A 187 9.78 -8.63 12.00
C SER A 187 9.01 -9.86 11.54
N ARG A 188 8.92 -10.06 10.21
CA ARG A 188 8.12 -11.17 9.64
C ARG A 188 8.88 -12.47 9.49
N LEU A 189 10.14 -12.40 9.12
CA LEU A 189 10.98 -13.59 8.87
C LEU A 189 11.97 -13.89 10.01
N GLY A 190 12.20 -12.93 10.89
CA GLY A 190 13.29 -12.99 11.85
C GLY A 190 14.68 -12.91 11.18
N ALA A 191 15.73 -12.78 11.96
CA ALA A 191 17.10 -12.72 11.41
C ALA A 191 17.50 -13.99 10.65
N ALA A 192 17.13 -15.18 11.17
CA ALA A 192 17.43 -16.46 10.53
C ALA A 192 16.66 -16.64 9.22
N GLY A 193 15.36 -16.27 9.17
CA GLY A 193 14.54 -16.33 7.96
C GLY A 193 15.01 -15.36 6.89
N THR A 194 15.36 -14.13 7.26
CA THR A 194 15.92 -13.12 6.34
C THR A 194 17.26 -13.60 5.74
N ALA A 195 18.16 -14.12 6.58
CA ALA A 195 19.42 -14.71 6.10
C ALA A 195 19.17 -15.93 5.20
N GLY A 196 18.19 -16.78 5.55
CA GLY A 196 17.76 -17.92 4.74
C GLY A 196 17.23 -17.50 3.36
N ALA A 197 16.38 -16.48 3.29
CA ALA A 197 15.87 -15.92 2.04
C ALA A 197 17.01 -15.36 1.16
N ALA A 198 17.94 -14.62 1.74
CA ALA A 198 19.11 -14.10 1.03
C ALA A 198 19.98 -15.24 0.49
N ALA A 199 20.27 -16.26 1.31
CA ALA A 199 21.03 -17.44 0.90
C ALA A 199 20.34 -18.21 -0.23
N PHE A 200 19.01 -18.36 -0.14
CA PHE A 200 18.21 -18.97 -1.21
C PHE A 200 18.34 -18.19 -2.53
N LEU A 201 18.20 -16.86 -2.51
CA LEU A 201 18.33 -16.03 -3.70
C LEU A 201 19.73 -16.11 -4.31
N LEU A 202 20.78 -16.13 -3.50
CA LEU A 202 22.16 -16.30 -3.97
C LEU A 202 22.38 -17.68 -4.60
N LEU A 203 21.87 -18.75 -3.96
CA LEU A 203 21.91 -20.09 -4.52
C LEU A 203 21.15 -20.18 -5.84
N TYR A 204 19.96 -19.60 -5.89
CA TYR A 204 19.17 -19.57 -7.11
C TYR A 204 19.87 -18.80 -8.24
N ALA A 205 20.44 -17.64 -7.95
CA ALA A 205 21.23 -16.87 -8.91
C ALA A 205 22.41 -17.71 -9.46
N TRP A 206 23.14 -18.39 -8.57
CA TRP A 206 24.21 -19.30 -8.97
C TRP A 206 23.70 -20.44 -9.86
N LEU A 207 22.58 -21.06 -9.51
CA LEU A 207 21.96 -22.12 -10.33
C LEU A 207 21.55 -21.60 -11.71
N CYS A 208 20.99 -20.40 -11.81
CA CYS A 208 20.67 -19.77 -13.09
C CYS A 208 21.92 -19.60 -13.96
N VAL A 209 22.99 -19.05 -13.40
CA VAL A 209 24.26 -18.87 -14.12
C VAL A 209 24.82 -20.22 -14.57
N ARG A 210 24.83 -21.23 -13.69
CA ARG A 210 25.31 -22.58 -14.02
C ARG A 210 24.48 -23.25 -15.11
N TYR A 211 23.15 -23.08 -15.04
CA TYR A 211 22.24 -23.57 -16.06
C TYR A 211 22.52 -22.93 -17.43
N ILE A 212 22.61 -21.61 -17.52
CA ILE A 212 22.89 -20.87 -18.75
C ILE A 212 24.23 -21.27 -19.35
N GLN A 213 25.29 -21.36 -18.52
CA GLN A 213 26.59 -21.79 -18.95
C GLN A 213 26.57 -23.23 -19.52
N ARG A 214 25.82 -24.14 -18.85
CA ARG A 214 25.65 -25.52 -19.33
C ARG A 214 24.96 -25.57 -20.68
N GLU A 215 23.93 -24.77 -20.87
CA GLU A 215 23.18 -24.70 -22.12
C GLU A 215 24.05 -24.14 -23.26
N PHE A 216 24.86 -23.11 -23.01
CA PHE A 216 25.80 -22.59 -24.01
C PHE A 216 26.93 -23.57 -24.38
N ARG A 217 27.35 -24.40 -23.45
CA ARG A 217 28.35 -25.45 -23.73
C ARG A 217 27.78 -26.60 -24.57
N ARG A 218 26.54 -27.01 -24.30
CA ARG A 218 25.84 -28.06 -25.05
C ARG A 218 25.58 -27.68 -26.51
N GLY A 219 25.14 -26.44 -26.75
CA GLY A 219 24.78 -25.98 -28.07
C GLY A 219 25.95 -25.87 -29.07
N ALA A 220 27.18 -25.69 -28.60
CA ALA A 220 28.34 -25.59 -29.48
C ALA A 220 28.58 -26.86 -30.35
N ARG A 221 27.96 -27.99 -29.99
CA ARG A 221 28.11 -29.29 -30.69
C ARG A 221 26.97 -29.61 -31.67
N GLU A 222 25.82 -28.91 -31.58
CA GLU A 222 24.57 -29.32 -32.30
C GLU A 222 24.05 -28.29 -33.33
N THR A 223 24.69 -27.15 -33.48
CA THR A 223 24.13 -26.06 -34.31
C THR A 223 24.58 -26.13 -35.75
N GLY A 224 23.66 -26.57 -36.62
CA GLY A 224 23.80 -26.42 -38.08
C GLY A 224 23.72 -24.94 -38.53
N LYS A 225 24.26 -24.63 -39.72
CA LYS A 225 24.14 -23.29 -40.32
C LYS A 225 22.65 -22.96 -40.59
N LEU A 226 22.15 -21.87 -39.96
CA LEU A 226 20.81 -21.34 -40.28
C LEU A 226 20.86 -20.52 -41.57
N ARG A 227 19.79 -20.59 -42.36
CA ARG A 227 19.60 -19.69 -43.50
C ARG A 227 19.39 -18.27 -43.02
N ARG A 228 19.89 -17.26 -43.75
CA ARG A 228 19.76 -15.84 -43.39
C ARG A 228 18.32 -15.43 -43.03
N GLY A 229 17.32 -15.93 -43.77
CA GLY A 229 15.90 -15.69 -43.50
C GLY A 229 15.42 -16.23 -42.14
N ALA A 230 15.97 -17.35 -41.65
CA ALA A 230 15.62 -17.89 -40.34
C ALA A 230 16.23 -17.04 -39.21
N LEU A 231 17.41 -16.41 -39.41
CA LEU A 231 17.99 -15.49 -38.46
C LEU A 231 17.17 -14.18 -38.34
N LEU A 232 16.74 -13.65 -39.48
CA LEU A 232 15.86 -12.47 -39.50
C LEU A 232 14.52 -12.76 -38.80
N LEU A 233 13.94 -13.94 -39.08
CA LEU A 233 12.70 -14.35 -38.39
C LEU A 233 12.94 -14.50 -36.87
N GLN A 234 14.05 -15.07 -36.46
CA GLN A 234 14.40 -15.20 -35.02
C GLN A 234 14.53 -13.84 -34.36
N ALA A 235 15.21 -12.88 -34.97
CA ALA A 235 15.34 -11.52 -34.47
C ALA A 235 13.98 -10.80 -34.40
N LEU A 236 13.15 -10.96 -35.44
CA LEU A 236 11.81 -10.39 -35.47
C LEU A 236 10.92 -10.96 -34.37
N VAL A 237 10.89 -12.29 -34.21
CA VAL A 237 10.10 -12.96 -33.16
C VAL A 237 10.59 -12.56 -31.78
N PHE A 238 11.91 -12.39 -31.59
CA PHE A 238 12.46 -11.92 -30.32
C PHE A 238 12.00 -10.49 -30.02
N LEU A 239 12.11 -9.57 -30.98
CA LEU A 239 11.67 -8.19 -30.82
C LEU A 239 10.17 -8.09 -30.56
N CYS A 240 9.35 -8.78 -31.36
CA CYS A 240 7.91 -8.84 -31.16
C CYS A 240 7.55 -9.46 -29.80
N GLY A 241 8.28 -10.52 -29.39
CA GLY A 241 8.12 -11.14 -28.08
C GLY A 241 8.42 -10.18 -26.93
N CYS A 242 9.46 -9.36 -27.04
CA CYS A 242 9.77 -8.33 -26.04
C CYS A 242 8.67 -7.26 -25.94
N LEU A 243 8.16 -6.79 -27.08
CA LEU A 243 7.06 -5.81 -27.12
C LEU A 243 5.77 -6.38 -26.54
N LEU A 244 5.43 -7.61 -26.89
CA LEU A 244 4.25 -8.31 -26.36
C LEU A 244 4.42 -8.61 -24.86
N LEU A 245 5.61 -8.97 -24.41
CA LEU A 245 5.88 -9.21 -23.01
C LEU A 245 5.60 -7.96 -22.18
N ASN A 246 6.07 -6.80 -22.63
CA ASN A 246 5.76 -5.53 -21.96
C ASN A 246 4.25 -5.29 -21.90
N HIS A 247 3.54 -5.50 -23.00
CA HIS A 247 2.08 -5.36 -23.06
C HIS A 247 1.35 -6.32 -22.10
N TRP A 248 1.83 -7.55 -21.97
CA TRP A 248 1.25 -8.53 -21.05
C TRP A 248 1.65 -8.25 -19.60
N CYS A 249 2.88 -7.85 -19.35
CA CYS A 249 3.38 -7.54 -18.01
C CYS A 249 2.53 -6.47 -17.31
N VAL A 250 2.16 -5.40 -18.02
CA VAL A 250 1.32 -4.32 -17.46
C VAL A 250 -0.15 -4.71 -17.26
N ARG A 251 -0.55 -5.89 -17.71
CA ARG A 251 -1.91 -6.43 -17.57
C ARG A 251 -1.98 -7.63 -16.64
N THR A 252 -0.83 -8.18 -16.27
CA THR A 252 -0.73 -9.26 -15.32
C THR A 252 -0.42 -8.71 -13.95
N PHE A 253 -0.81 -9.43 -12.97
CA PHE A 253 -0.32 -9.25 -11.62
C PHE A 253 1.20 -9.56 -11.55
N PRO A 254 2.06 -8.78 -10.90
CA PRO A 254 1.84 -7.52 -10.18
C PRO A 254 1.97 -6.25 -11.06
N GLY A 255 2.15 -6.40 -12.37
CA GLY A 255 2.35 -5.25 -13.28
C GLY A 255 1.12 -4.34 -13.35
N LEU A 256 -0.09 -4.92 -13.21
CA LEU A 256 -1.33 -4.17 -13.12
C LEU A 256 -1.34 -3.30 -11.85
N GLU A 257 -1.02 -3.90 -10.71
CA GLU A 257 -1.02 -3.22 -9.41
C GLU A 257 0.08 -2.15 -9.35
N TYR A 258 1.27 -2.45 -9.90
CA TYR A 258 2.34 -1.45 -10.07
C TYR A 258 1.86 -0.24 -10.89
N ARG A 259 1.16 -0.48 -11.99
CA ARG A 259 0.65 0.61 -12.83
C ARG A 259 -0.40 1.46 -12.11
N HIS A 260 -1.30 0.83 -11.36
CA HIS A 260 -2.30 1.53 -10.58
C HIS A 260 -1.66 2.33 -9.46
N ALA A 261 -0.73 1.72 -8.70
CA ALA A 261 0.01 2.39 -7.64
C ALA A 261 0.85 3.55 -8.18
N ARG A 262 1.57 3.37 -9.30
CA ARG A 262 2.32 4.46 -9.94
C ARG A 262 1.42 5.59 -10.41
N LYS A 263 0.29 5.27 -11.04
CA LYS A 263 -0.69 6.29 -11.43
C LYS A 263 -1.21 7.07 -10.23
N TYR A 264 -1.48 6.40 -9.12
CA TYR A 264 -1.88 7.03 -7.88
C TYR A 264 -0.78 7.94 -7.32
N ILE A 265 0.46 7.45 -7.21
CA ILE A 265 1.62 8.24 -6.76
C ILE A 265 1.88 9.43 -7.69
N ASP A 266 1.80 9.21 -9.01
CA ASP A 266 2.01 10.26 -10.01
C ASP A 266 0.89 11.32 -9.94
N SER A 267 -0.38 10.93 -9.68
CA SER A 267 -1.47 11.88 -9.43
C SER A 267 -1.18 12.71 -8.18
N MET A 268 -0.74 12.09 -7.09
CA MET A 268 -0.35 12.79 -5.87
C MET A 268 0.80 13.78 -6.10
N SER A 269 1.79 13.42 -6.91
CA SER A 269 2.93 14.33 -7.22
C SER A 269 2.55 15.52 -8.13
N GLN A 270 1.49 15.39 -8.94
CA GLN A 270 0.98 16.49 -9.78
C GLN A 270 0.17 17.52 -9.00
N LEU A 271 -0.21 17.19 -7.76
CA LEU A 271 -1.05 18.06 -6.91
C LEU A 271 -0.40 19.41 -6.60
N SER A 272 0.93 19.50 -6.56
CA SER A 272 1.61 20.77 -6.25
C SER A 272 1.29 21.89 -7.25
N GLY A 273 1.12 21.58 -8.52
CA GLY A 273 0.74 22.57 -9.54
C GLY A 273 -0.74 22.95 -9.50
N GLN A 274 -1.61 22.01 -9.19
CA GLN A 274 -3.06 22.23 -9.07
C GLN A 274 -3.43 22.91 -7.74
N HIS A 275 -2.63 22.68 -6.72
CA HIS A 275 -2.81 23.27 -5.40
C HIS A 275 -2.74 24.81 -5.42
N GLU A 276 -1.80 25.41 -6.16
CA GLU A 276 -1.73 26.87 -6.31
C GLU A 276 -3.00 27.45 -6.93
N GLU A 277 -3.61 26.75 -7.89
CA GLU A 277 -4.87 27.16 -8.49
C GLU A 277 -6.03 27.08 -7.50
N SER A 278 -6.12 25.98 -6.73
CA SER A 278 -7.13 25.81 -5.68
C SER A 278 -6.98 26.88 -4.58
N LEU A 279 -5.75 27.18 -4.18
CA LEU A 279 -5.46 28.27 -3.24
C LEU A 279 -5.89 29.64 -3.76
N SER A 280 -5.78 29.90 -5.06
CA SER A 280 -6.24 31.17 -5.63
C SER A 280 -7.75 31.38 -5.54
N ARG A 281 -8.50 30.29 -5.48
CA ARG A 281 -9.98 30.29 -5.35
C ARG A 281 -10.45 30.31 -3.89
N LEU A 282 -9.55 29.97 -2.95
CA LEU A 282 -9.86 29.93 -1.54
C LEU A 282 -10.21 31.31 -0.98
N ALA A 283 -11.40 31.46 -0.42
CA ALA A 283 -11.84 32.65 0.28
C ALA A 283 -12.16 32.35 1.74
N LEU A 284 -11.73 33.22 2.66
CA LEU A 284 -12.25 33.22 4.02
C LEU A 284 -13.62 33.90 3.99
N THR A 285 -14.62 33.26 4.59
CA THR A 285 -16.00 33.76 4.61
C THR A 285 -16.27 34.68 5.79
N ALA A 286 -15.29 34.88 6.68
CA ALA A 286 -15.37 35.87 7.75
C ALA A 286 -15.36 37.29 7.17
N GLU A 287 -16.20 38.19 7.73
CA GLU A 287 -16.17 39.61 7.38
C GLU A 287 -14.74 40.16 7.52
N GLN A 288 -14.30 40.88 6.48
CA GLN A 288 -12.96 41.46 6.46
C GLN A 288 -12.77 42.33 7.71
N GLY A 289 -11.87 41.96 8.59
CA GLY A 289 -11.51 42.70 9.80
C GLY A 289 -11.83 42.02 11.14
N THR A 290 -12.65 40.97 11.15
CA THR A 290 -12.84 40.09 12.31
C THR A 290 -12.13 38.78 12.05
N LEU A 291 -10.80 38.79 12.10
CA LEU A 291 -10.08 37.53 12.12
C LEU A 291 -10.52 36.70 13.33
N PRO A 292 -10.69 35.42 13.14
CA PRO A 292 -11.22 34.50 14.14
C PRO A 292 -10.35 34.31 15.39
N HIS A 293 -9.18 34.93 15.44
CA HIS A 293 -8.28 34.89 16.61
C HIS A 293 -8.79 35.81 17.73
N ALA A 294 -10.00 35.60 18.17
CA ALA A 294 -10.42 36.25 19.40
C ALA A 294 -9.52 35.89 20.59
N LEU A 295 -8.78 34.78 20.49
CA LEU A 295 -7.84 34.33 21.51
C LEU A 295 -6.46 34.07 20.89
N PRO A 296 -5.45 34.91 21.20
CA PRO A 296 -4.07 34.55 20.88
C PRO A 296 -3.68 33.27 21.62
N GLY A 297 -3.00 32.39 20.94
CA GLY A 297 -2.55 31.13 21.52
C GLY A 297 -2.36 30.04 20.48
N THR A 298 -2.17 28.83 20.95
CA THR A 298 -1.77 27.70 20.11
C THR A 298 -2.89 26.68 19.99
N VAL A 299 -3.16 26.27 18.76
CA VAL A 299 -3.99 25.10 18.44
C VAL A 299 -3.06 24.00 17.93
N ILE A 300 -3.18 22.80 18.47
CA ILE A 300 -2.34 21.65 18.12
C ILE A 300 -3.19 20.52 17.57
N ALA A 301 -2.83 20.00 16.39
CA ALA A 301 -3.36 18.76 15.85
C ALA A 301 -2.28 17.68 15.96
N VAL A 302 -2.47 16.71 16.86
CA VAL A 302 -1.58 15.56 16.98
C VAL A 302 -2.15 14.41 16.18
N ILE A 303 -1.37 13.93 15.21
CA ILE A 303 -1.67 12.77 14.39
C ILE A 303 -0.95 11.58 15.01
N GLY A 304 -1.74 10.60 15.48
CA GLY A 304 -1.25 9.30 15.91
C GLY A 304 -0.99 8.38 14.74
N GLU A 305 -0.29 7.31 14.98
CA GLU A 305 0.04 6.28 14.00
C GLU A 305 -0.35 4.91 14.54
N THR A 306 -1.18 4.19 13.79
CA THR A 306 -1.53 2.78 14.05
C THR A 306 -2.15 2.54 15.43
N ALA A 307 -2.87 3.51 16.01
CA ALA A 307 -3.48 3.37 17.34
C ALA A 307 -4.94 2.92 17.26
N ASN A 308 -5.24 1.75 17.86
CA ASN A 308 -6.60 1.24 17.98
C ASN A 308 -7.21 1.65 19.33
N ARG A 309 -8.35 2.36 19.30
CA ARG A 309 -9.03 2.83 20.52
C ARG A 309 -9.46 1.71 21.46
N ASP A 310 -9.71 0.50 20.95
CA ASP A 310 -10.16 -0.63 21.78
C ASP A 310 -9.03 -1.15 22.70
N HIS A 311 -7.77 -0.83 22.41
CA HIS A 311 -6.58 -1.05 23.22
C HIS A 311 -6.28 0.12 24.18
N MET A 312 -7.03 1.21 24.13
CA MET A 312 -6.83 2.39 24.97
C MET A 312 -7.85 2.44 26.11
N LYS A 313 -7.39 2.33 27.36
CA LYS A 313 -8.25 2.33 28.56
C LYS A 313 -9.20 3.51 28.64
N ALA A 314 -8.76 4.68 28.18
CA ALA A 314 -9.57 5.91 28.15
C ALA A 314 -10.80 5.80 27.23
N PHE A 315 -10.74 5.02 26.17
CA PHE A 315 -11.84 4.80 25.21
C PHE A 315 -12.58 3.49 25.45
N ASN A 316 -11.89 2.49 26.00
CA ASN A 316 -12.45 1.19 26.37
C ASN A 316 -12.19 0.90 27.84
N PRO A 317 -13.05 1.35 28.77
CA PRO A 317 -12.86 1.14 30.20
C PRO A 317 -12.81 -0.34 30.62
N ALA A 318 -13.33 -1.25 29.79
CA ALA A 318 -13.28 -2.70 30.03
C ALA A 318 -11.93 -3.33 29.61
N TYR A 319 -11.04 -2.58 28.93
CA TYR A 319 -9.74 -3.11 28.53
C TYR A 319 -8.93 -3.52 29.76
N PRO A 320 -8.31 -4.72 29.78
CA PRO A 320 -7.71 -5.25 31.01
C PRO A 320 -6.48 -4.49 31.47
N SER A 321 -5.72 -3.91 30.56
CA SER A 321 -4.44 -3.25 30.86
C SER A 321 -4.59 -1.73 30.94
N GLU A 322 -3.81 -1.09 31.83
CA GLU A 322 -3.80 0.36 31.99
C GLU A 322 -2.86 1.00 30.95
N THR A 323 -3.35 1.07 29.73
CA THR A 323 -2.57 1.52 28.56
C THR A 323 -2.58 3.04 28.39
N THR A 324 -3.52 3.76 29.00
CA THR A 324 -3.64 5.22 28.86
C THR A 324 -3.94 5.88 30.20
N PRO A 325 -3.04 5.76 31.21
CA PRO A 325 -3.30 6.28 32.56
C PRO A 325 -3.50 7.79 32.59
N TRP A 326 -2.75 8.54 31.79
CA TRP A 326 -2.89 9.99 31.71
C TRP A 326 -4.24 10.40 31.10
N LEU A 327 -4.60 9.87 29.94
CA LEU A 327 -5.89 10.16 29.29
C LEU A 327 -7.08 9.69 30.13
N SER A 328 -6.99 8.52 30.77
CA SER A 328 -8.05 7.95 31.61
C SER A 328 -8.38 8.87 32.81
N ALA A 329 -7.42 9.64 33.28
CA ALA A 329 -7.59 10.61 34.35
C ALA A 329 -8.18 11.97 33.88
N ARG A 330 -8.28 12.21 32.56
CA ARG A 330 -8.78 13.48 32.00
C ARG A 330 -10.30 13.50 31.96
N LYS A 331 -10.90 14.61 32.36
CA LYS A 331 -12.35 14.84 32.33
C LYS A 331 -12.67 16.24 31.88
N GLU A 332 -12.12 17.23 32.56
CA GLU A 332 -12.45 18.63 32.37
C GLU A 332 -11.74 19.18 31.13
N GLY A 333 -12.50 19.76 30.21
CA GLY A 333 -11.99 20.27 28.94
C GLY A 333 -11.65 19.21 27.89
N PHE A 334 -11.74 17.90 28.20
CA PHE A 334 -11.50 16.80 27.26
C PHE A 334 -12.80 16.18 26.78
N TYR A 335 -12.96 16.09 25.45
CA TYR A 335 -14.08 15.48 24.78
C TYR A 335 -13.58 14.25 24.04
N PHE A 336 -14.06 13.06 24.44
CA PHE A 336 -13.68 11.77 23.84
C PHE A 336 -14.76 11.29 22.89
N PHE A 337 -14.38 10.82 21.70
CA PHE A 337 -15.29 10.33 20.65
C PHE A 337 -15.07 8.83 20.43
N PRO A 338 -15.81 7.96 21.15
CA PRO A 338 -15.57 6.52 21.12
C PRO A 338 -16.07 5.85 19.82
N LYS A 339 -16.73 6.59 18.93
CA LYS A 339 -17.19 6.10 17.64
C LYS A 339 -16.47 6.80 16.48
N ALA A 340 -15.20 7.18 16.67
CA ALA A 340 -14.34 7.68 15.62
C ALA A 340 -13.72 6.54 14.83
N TYR A 341 -13.68 6.68 13.51
CA TYR A 341 -13.15 5.70 12.58
C TYR A 341 -12.18 6.35 11.59
N SER A 342 -11.22 5.58 11.10
CA SER A 342 -10.40 6.02 9.98
C SER A 342 -11.18 5.89 8.66
N ASN A 343 -10.94 6.83 7.77
CA ASN A 343 -11.45 6.80 6.40
C ASN A 343 -10.78 5.72 5.55
N TYR A 344 -9.57 5.29 5.95
CA TYR A 344 -8.78 4.27 5.25
C TYR A 344 -7.82 3.54 6.20
N PRO A 345 -7.53 2.24 6.01
CA PRO A 345 -6.65 1.48 6.90
C PRO A 345 -5.15 1.64 6.59
N ILE A 346 -4.73 2.64 5.81
CA ILE A 346 -3.36 2.90 5.40
C ILE A 346 -3.04 4.39 5.55
N THR A 347 -1.90 4.69 6.17
CA THR A 347 -1.43 6.03 6.53
C THR A 347 -1.54 7.05 5.39
N VAL A 348 -0.99 6.73 4.21
CA VAL A 348 -0.90 7.68 3.09
C VAL A 348 -2.28 8.20 2.68
N THR A 349 -3.23 7.30 2.46
CA THR A 349 -4.60 7.66 2.05
C THR A 349 -5.38 8.28 3.20
N ALA A 350 -5.24 7.73 4.41
CA ALA A 350 -5.92 8.26 5.59
C ALA A 350 -5.52 9.71 5.88
N LEU A 351 -4.22 10.02 5.88
CA LEU A 351 -3.70 11.36 6.16
C LEU A 351 -4.01 12.36 5.05
N PHE A 352 -4.02 11.92 3.80
CA PHE A 352 -4.37 12.79 2.69
C PHE A 352 -5.77 13.39 2.89
N ASN A 353 -6.74 12.54 3.18
CA ASN A 353 -8.11 13.00 3.45
C ASN A 353 -8.25 13.74 4.79
N TYR A 354 -7.51 13.32 5.83
CA TYR A 354 -7.52 13.98 7.15
C TYR A 354 -7.09 15.45 7.07
N LEU A 355 -6.08 15.75 6.25
CA LEU A 355 -5.43 17.07 6.20
C LEU A 355 -5.96 17.97 5.09
N THR A 356 -6.83 17.46 4.22
CA THR A 356 -7.38 18.21 3.08
C THR A 356 -8.88 18.35 3.17
N ASN A 357 -9.43 19.27 2.37
CA ASN A 357 -10.87 19.46 2.21
C ASN A 357 -11.57 18.31 1.46
N MET A 358 -10.85 17.25 1.07
CA MET A 358 -11.42 16.10 0.39
C MET A 358 -11.86 15.05 1.42
N ASN A 359 -13.13 14.67 1.37
CA ASN A 359 -13.68 13.60 2.20
C ASN A 359 -14.57 12.66 1.39
N GLN A 360 -14.96 11.54 1.95
CA GLN A 360 -15.76 10.51 1.27
C GLN A 360 -17.20 10.95 0.94
N TYR A 361 -17.63 12.11 1.40
CA TYR A 361 -19.02 12.56 1.35
C TYR A 361 -19.24 13.77 0.43
N ASN A 362 -18.20 14.52 0.07
CA ASN A 362 -18.32 15.80 -0.63
C ASN A 362 -18.06 15.72 -2.14
N GLY A 363 -17.61 14.58 -2.66
CA GLY A 363 -17.37 14.35 -4.08
C GLY A 363 -16.22 15.17 -4.69
N LYS A 364 -15.37 15.81 -3.87
CA LYS A 364 -14.18 16.51 -4.33
C LYS A 364 -13.14 15.54 -4.87
N THR A 365 -12.28 16.06 -5.73
CA THR A 365 -11.19 15.29 -6.34
C THR A 365 -9.84 15.88 -5.97
N GLU A 366 -8.79 15.12 -6.22
CA GLU A 366 -7.40 15.50 -5.95
C GLU A 366 -6.99 16.84 -6.60
N GLY A 367 -7.69 17.26 -7.66
CA GLY A 367 -7.47 18.57 -8.34
C GLY A 367 -8.03 19.80 -7.62
N ASP A 368 -8.84 19.60 -6.57
CA ASP A 368 -9.55 20.69 -5.86
C ASP A 368 -9.05 20.86 -4.42
N ILE A 369 -7.84 20.40 -4.12
CA ILE A 369 -7.34 20.26 -2.76
C ILE A 369 -6.89 21.59 -2.16
N VAL A 370 -7.31 21.77 -0.91
CA VAL A 370 -6.80 22.78 0.03
C VAL A 370 -6.49 22.06 1.33
N THR A 371 -5.34 22.34 1.94
CA THR A 371 -4.96 21.74 3.20
C THR A 371 -5.46 22.56 4.39
N ILE A 372 -5.59 21.91 5.54
CA ILE A 372 -5.92 22.63 6.78
C ILE A 372 -4.85 23.66 7.14
N THR A 373 -3.60 23.40 6.76
CA THR A 373 -2.47 24.31 6.97
C THR A 373 -2.60 25.57 6.12
N ASP A 374 -3.13 25.46 4.89
CA ASP A 374 -3.43 26.62 4.04
C ASP A 374 -4.51 27.50 4.67
N ILE A 375 -5.55 26.86 5.21
CA ILE A 375 -6.61 27.58 5.93
C ILE A 375 -6.03 28.33 7.12
N ALA A 376 -5.21 27.65 7.93
CA ALA A 376 -4.57 28.26 9.09
C ALA A 376 -3.66 29.45 8.71
N ASN A 377 -2.84 29.29 7.65
CA ASN A 377 -2.01 30.38 7.11
C ASN A 377 -2.86 31.58 6.69
N ARG A 378 -3.93 31.35 5.91
CA ARG A 378 -4.84 32.39 5.47
C ARG A 378 -5.58 33.06 6.62
N ALA A 379 -5.90 32.30 7.64
CA ALA A 379 -6.49 32.81 8.88
C ALA A 379 -5.49 33.54 9.77
N GLY A 380 -4.22 33.64 9.40
CA GLY A 380 -3.16 34.41 10.09
C GLY A 380 -2.46 33.67 11.21
N TYR A 381 -2.64 32.37 11.33
CA TYR A 381 -1.81 31.53 12.21
C TYR A 381 -0.42 31.36 11.61
N ARG A 382 0.60 31.30 12.46
CA ARG A 382 1.90 30.79 12.08
C ARG A 382 1.86 29.28 12.19
N THR A 383 2.14 28.60 11.09
CA THR A 383 1.94 27.16 10.99
C THR A 383 3.26 26.40 11.09
N TYR A 384 3.22 25.27 11.79
CA TYR A 384 4.36 24.39 12.02
C TYR A 384 3.98 22.95 11.72
N TRP A 385 4.88 22.24 11.05
CA TRP A 385 4.83 20.79 10.92
C TRP A 385 5.99 20.16 11.68
N LEU A 386 5.70 19.38 12.70
CA LEU A 386 6.68 18.68 13.53
C LEU A 386 6.47 17.19 13.35
N SER A 387 7.41 16.48 12.73
CA SER A 387 7.24 15.06 12.39
C SER A 387 8.40 14.20 12.90
N ASN A 388 8.04 13.01 13.41
CA ASN A 388 8.97 11.93 13.72
C ASN A 388 8.91 10.83 12.63
N GLN A 389 8.32 11.11 11.48
CA GLN A 389 8.26 10.24 10.32
C GLN A 389 9.39 10.56 9.32
N ASP A 390 9.63 9.67 8.35
CA ASP A 390 10.62 9.91 7.30
C ASP A 390 10.12 10.94 6.26
N LYS A 391 11.00 11.85 5.87
CA LYS A 391 10.69 12.87 4.87
C LYS A 391 10.71 12.34 3.44
N ASP A 392 11.43 11.26 3.16
CA ASP A 392 11.85 10.96 1.77
C ASP A 392 10.85 10.11 0.97
N THR A 393 9.78 9.58 1.55
CA THR A 393 9.07 8.45 0.93
C THR A 393 7.55 8.53 0.87
N SER A 394 6.88 9.55 1.42
CA SER A 394 5.42 9.59 1.47
C SER A 394 4.80 10.88 0.91
N VAL A 395 3.48 10.90 0.76
CA VAL A 395 2.66 12.09 0.46
C VAL A 395 2.73 13.13 1.61
N VAL A 396 3.11 12.70 2.81
CA VAL A 396 3.21 13.52 4.01
C VAL A 396 4.11 14.76 3.83
N PRO A 397 5.31 14.68 3.20
CA PRO A 397 6.10 15.88 2.91
C PRO A 397 5.40 16.91 2.02
N LEU A 398 4.55 16.46 1.08
CA LEU A 398 3.77 17.38 0.24
C LEU A 398 2.75 18.14 1.11
N LEU A 399 2.05 17.46 2.00
CA LEU A 399 1.10 18.07 2.93
C LEU A 399 1.80 18.98 3.94
N ALA A 400 2.99 18.57 4.41
CA ALA A 400 3.81 19.36 5.32
C ALA A 400 4.32 20.66 4.68
N SER A 401 4.61 20.64 3.37
CA SER A 401 5.16 21.79 2.63
C SER A 401 4.23 23.02 2.60
N ALA A 402 2.95 22.84 2.89
CA ALA A 402 2.00 23.94 3.09
C ALA A 402 2.24 24.72 4.38
N SER A 403 3.04 24.19 5.34
CA SER A 403 3.36 24.86 6.60
C SER A 403 4.42 25.94 6.40
N ALA A 404 4.36 27.01 7.22
CA ALA A 404 5.36 28.05 7.20
C ALA A 404 6.75 27.55 7.65
N GLU A 405 6.77 26.59 8.58
CA GLU A 405 8.00 25.92 9.02
C GLU A 405 7.78 24.41 9.17
N GLU A 406 8.68 23.63 8.59
CA GLU A 406 8.74 22.17 8.74
C GLU A 406 9.95 21.77 9.56
N HIS A 407 9.74 20.90 10.54
CA HIS A 407 10.80 20.31 11.34
C HIS A 407 10.60 18.81 11.42
N TRP A 408 11.61 18.08 10.99
CA TRP A 408 11.64 16.62 11.02
C TRP A 408 12.67 16.17 12.05
N THR A 409 12.41 15.11 12.78
CA THR A 409 13.44 14.43 13.54
C THR A 409 14.42 13.79 12.56
N SER A 410 15.65 13.55 12.98
CA SER A 410 16.70 13.00 12.11
C SER A 410 16.23 11.74 11.34
N PRO A 411 16.84 11.39 10.16
CA PRO A 411 16.47 10.24 9.34
C PRO A 411 16.47 8.88 10.07
N LEU A 412 16.97 8.82 11.26
CA LEU A 412 16.80 7.69 12.16
C LEU A 412 15.59 8.01 13.05
N MET A 413 14.40 7.71 12.55
CA MET A 413 13.16 7.73 13.30
C MET A 413 13.42 7.12 14.67
N GLY A 414 13.26 7.92 15.69
CA GLY A 414 13.60 7.55 17.04
C GLY A 414 12.39 7.64 17.96
N ASP A 415 12.68 7.91 19.16
CA ASP A 415 11.74 8.17 20.22
C ASP A 415 10.85 9.40 19.91
N ASP A 416 9.54 9.28 20.00
CA ASP A 416 8.58 10.38 19.79
C ASP A 416 8.78 11.57 20.75
N ARG A 417 9.50 11.40 21.86
CA ARG A 417 9.95 12.51 22.71
C ARG A 417 10.86 13.52 22.00
N ASN A 418 11.49 13.14 20.89
CA ASN A 418 12.24 14.07 20.07
C ASN A 418 11.37 15.22 19.55
N LEU A 419 10.06 14.98 19.36
CA LEU A 419 9.09 16.00 18.97
C LEU A 419 8.99 17.14 20.00
N LEU A 420 9.19 16.87 21.30
CA LEU A 420 9.27 17.92 22.31
C LEU A 420 10.44 18.88 22.09
N THR A 421 11.57 18.37 21.60
CA THR A 421 12.71 19.21 21.24
C THR A 421 12.37 20.13 20.07
N LEU A 422 11.57 19.66 19.11
CA LEU A 422 11.06 20.48 18.02
C LEU A 422 9.99 21.46 18.51
N LEU A 423 9.07 21.02 19.34
CA LEU A 423 8.01 21.87 19.92
C LEU A 423 8.59 23.04 20.72
N LYS A 424 9.72 22.84 21.41
CA LYS A 424 10.43 23.90 22.15
C LYS A 424 11.01 25.01 21.26
N LYS A 425 11.08 24.80 19.94
CA LYS A 425 11.53 25.84 18.99
C LYS A 425 10.39 26.76 18.56
N VAL A 426 9.15 26.37 18.78
CA VAL A 426 7.98 27.18 18.43
C VAL A 426 7.94 28.42 19.33
N PRO A 427 7.74 29.64 18.77
CA PRO A 427 7.65 30.86 19.55
C PRO A 427 6.48 30.82 20.55
N LYS A 428 6.76 31.31 21.76
CA LYS A 428 5.79 31.30 22.86
C LYS A 428 4.65 32.32 22.71
N ASN A 429 4.79 33.27 21.81
CA ASN A 429 3.85 34.37 21.59
C ASN A 429 3.22 34.27 20.20
N GLY A 430 1.97 34.72 20.08
CA GLY A 430 1.24 34.77 18.83
C GLY A 430 0.19 33.67 18.71
N SER A 431 -0.41 33.58 17.55
CA SER A 431 -1.35 32.53 17.18
C SER A 431 -0.63 31.48 16.34
N ASN A 432 -0.49 30.28 16.89
CA ASN A 432 0.20 29.18 16.22
C ASN A 432 -0.79 28.04 15.91
N PHE A 433 -0.63 27.43 14.75
CA PHE A 433 -1.23 26.14 14.44
C PHE A 433 -0.10 25.12 14.23
N ILE A 434 -0.11 24.06 15.01
CA ILE A 434 0.97 23.07 15.02
C ILE A 434 0.39 21.71 14.68
N VAL A 435 0.87 21.09 13.61
CA VAL A 435 0.64 19.68 13.32
C VAL A 435 1.82 18.89 13.89
N ILE A 436 1.54 17.92 14.74
CA ILE A 436 2.53 16.99 15.31
C ILE A 436 2.22 15.60 14.80
N HIS A 437 3.15 15.00 14.05
CA HIS A 437 3.00 13.67 13.47
C HIS A 437 3.92 12.68 14.17
N LEU A 438 3.30 11.77 14.94
CA LEU A 438 3.98 10.74 15.72
C LEU A 438 4.42 9.58 14.84
N TRP A 439 5.39 8.81 15.30
CA TRP A 439 5.61 7.46 14.82
C TRP A 439 4.76 6.42 15.59
N GLY A 440 4.30 6.76 16.75
CA GLY A 440 3.25 6.09 17.51
C GLY A 440 3.45 4.60 17.70
N SER A 441 2.46 3.82 17.27
CA SER A 441 2.43 2.37 17.41
C SER A 441 2.63 1.65 16.04
N HIS A 442 3.44 2.24 15.14
CA HIS A 442 3.82 1.58 13.89
C HIS A 442 4.53 0.23 14.13
N ASP A 443 4.44 -0.73 13.20
CA ASP A 443 5.01 -2.10 13.34
C ASP A 443 6.43 -2.10 13.89
N ARG A 444 6.84 -3.21 14.51
CA ARG A 444 7.94 -3.33 15.47
C ARG A 444 7.72 -2.48 16.73
N TYR A 445 6.51 -2.56 17.28
CA TYR A 445 6.05 -1.83 18.46
C TYR A 445 7.08 -1.72 19.59
N ARG A 446 7.90 -2.79 19.77
CA ARG A 446 8.96 -2.83 20.76
C ARG A 446 10.00 -1.72 20.56
N ASP A 447 10.28 -1.39 19.30
CA ASP A 447 11.31 -0.41 18.92
C ASP A 447 10.78 1.03 18.96
N ARG A 448 9.47 1.20 19.16
CA ARG A 448 8.83 2.53 19.36
C ARG A 448 8.97 3.05 20.77
N VAL A 449 9.47 2.23 21.67
CA VAL A 449 9.53 2.52 23.11
C VAL A 449 10.98 2.48 23.56
N PRO A 450 11.48 3.56 24.19
CA PRO A 450 12.88 3.63 24.61
C PRO A 450 13.21 2.58 25.67
N ASP A 451 14.50 2.24 25.75
CA ASP A 451 15.00 1.37 26.78
C ASP A 451 14.74 1.96 28.18
N GLY A 452 14.35 1.08 29.11
CA GLY A 452 14.03 1.48 30.49
C GLY A 452 12.59 1.94 30.72
N PHE A 453 11.77 2.13 29.67
CA PHE A 453 10.34 2.38 29.87
C PHE A 453 9.63 1.10 30.34
N PRO A 454 8.71 1.18 31.33
CA PRO A 454 8.01 0.01 31.86
C PRO A 454 7.18 -0.69 30.77
N ARG A 455 7.43 -1.98 30.58
CA ARG A 455 6.78 -2.78 29.54
C ARG A 455 5.74 -3.72 30.14
N PHE A 456 4.65 -3.95 29.40
CA PHE A 456 3.74 -5.01 29.72
C PHE A 456 4.38 -6.38 29.43
N ASP A 457 4.00 -7.39 30.22
CA ASP A 457 4.39 -8.79 30.03
C ASP A 457 3.12 -9.65 30.05
N TYR A 458 2.81 -10.27 28.93
CA TYR A 458 1.66 -11.18 28.78
C TYR A 458 2.09 -12.62 28.47
N GLY A 459 3.38 -12.93 28.66
CA GLY A 459 4.01 -14.19 28.29
C GLY A 459 4.37 -14.28 26.80
N GLU A 460 5.20 -15.27 26.45
CA GLU A 460 5.78 -15.39 25.10
C GLU A 460 4.74 -15.45 23.97
N GLU A 461 3.64 -16.18 24.19
CA GLU A 461 2.57 -16.33 23.17
C GLU A 461 1.85 -15.01 22.86
N ARG A 462 1.90 -14.03 23.75
CA ARG A 462 1.22 -12.73 23.61
C ARG A 462 2.20 -11.56 23.60
N GLN A 463 3.48 -11.82 23.31
CA GLN A 463 4.52 -10.78 23.32
C GLN A 463 4.20 -9.63 22.36
N ARG A 464 3.68 -9.92 21.16
CA ARG A 464 3.27 -8.89 20.20
C ARG A 464 2.22 -7.94 20.79
N ALA A 465 1.21 -8.48 21.50
CA ALA A 465 0.20 -7.67 22.16
C ALA A 465 0.77 -6.85 23.32
N ALA A 466 1.70 -7.42 24.09
CA ALA A 466 2.40 -6.71 25.17
C ALA A 466 3.24 -5.54 24.64
N ASP A 467 3.96 -5.74 23.54
CA ASP A 467 4.77 -4.70 22.90
C ASP A 467 3.86 -3.60 22.30
N TYR A 468 2.73 -3.97 21.68
CA TYR A 468 1.75 -3.00 21.17
C TYR A 468 1.12 -2.16 22.29
N ASP A 469 0.62 -2.79 23.35
CA ASP A 469 0.03 -2.10 24.49
C ASP A 469 1.07 -1.19 25.19
N THR A 470 2.34 -1.61 25.19
CA THR A 470 3.44 -0.80 25.71
C THR A 470 3.66 0.45 24.84
N SER A 471 3.60 0.34 23.51
CA SER A 471 3.71 1.48 22.60
C SER A 471 2.53 2.45 22.75
N ILE A 472 1.31 1.96 22.92
CA ILE A 472 0.13 2.78 23.27
C ILE A 472 0.34 3.54 24.59
N ARG A 473 0.86 2.87 25.62
CA ARG A 473 1.15 3.51 26.92
C ARG A 473 2.24 4.57 26.80
N TYR A 474 3.22 4.33 25.94
CA TYR A 474 4.27 5.31 25.68
C TYR A 474 3.72 6.52 24.92
N THR A 475 2.84 6.32 23.96
CA THR A 475 2.13 7.40 23.28
C THR A 475 1.32 8.26 24.26
N ASP A 476 0.67 7.66 25.25
CA ASP A 476 -0.05 8.39 26.33
C ASP A 476 0.89 9.30 27.14
N GLU A 477 2.10 8.84 27.45
CA GLU A 477 3.12 9.65 28.14
C GLU A 477 3.65 10.79 27.25
N VAL A 478 3.89 10.53 25.96
CA VAL A 478 4.32 11.57 25.01
C VAL A 478 3.23 12.63 24.84
N LEU A 479 1.97 12.23 24.72
CA LEU A 479 0.83 13.16 24.65
C LEU A 479 0.73 14.03 25.91
N LYS A 480 0.96 13.45 27.08
CA LYS A 480 1.02 14.19 28.34
C LYS A 480 2.12 15.26 28.31
N GLU A 481 3.34 14.89 27.93
CA GLU A 481 4.47 15.80 27.89
C GLU A 481 4.25 16.95 26.88
N ILE A 482 3.66 16.65 25.71
CA ILE A 482 3.26 17.67 24.72
C ILE A 482 2.22 18.61 25.30
N PHE A 483 1.17 18.06 25.91
CA PHE A 483 0.08 18.84 26.52
C PHE A 483 0.57 19.75 27.63
N GLU A 484 1.38 19.23 28.56
CA GLU A 484 1.93 19.99 29.68
C GLU A 484 2.82 21.14 29.19
N TYR A 485 3.77 20.83 28.27
CA TYR A 485 4.63 21.86 27.70
C TYR A 485 3.84 22.95 26.97
N ALA A 486 2.88 22.56 26.12
CA ALA A 486 2.09 23.51 25.35
C ALA A 486 1.18 24.37 26.23
N SER A 487 0.59 23.79 27.28
CA SER A 487 -0.23 24.51 28.27
C SER A 487 0.58 25.55 29.05
N GLU A 488 1.79 25.19 29.47
CA GLU A 488 2.67 26.08 30.28
C GLU A 488 3.38 27.15 29.46
N ASN A 489 3.73 26.85 28.20
CA ASN A 489 4.66 27.66 27.43
C ASN A 489 4.08 28.28 26.15
N LEU A 490 3.04 27.68 25.54
CA LEU A 490 2.53 28.08 24.24
C LEU A 490 1.10 28.63 24.29
N ASN A 491 0.55 28.86 25.47
CA ASN A 491 -0.82 29.30 25.65
C ASN A 491 -1.80 28.42 24.87
N LEU A 492 -1.80 27.11 25.19
CA LEU A 492 -2.60 26.10 24.49
C LEU A 492 -4.09 26.44 24.59
N GLN A 493 -4.77 26.62 23.46
CA GLN A 493 -6.20 26.90 23.36
C GLN A 493 -7.02 25.64 23.04
N ALA A 494 -6.55 24.86 22.08
CA ALA A 494 -7.17 23.59 21.72
C ALA A 494 -6.10 22.57 21.31
N MET A 495 -6.38 21.30 21.55
CA MET A 495 -5.55 20.19 21.10
C MET A 495 -6.44 19.04 20.62
N THR A 496 -6.16 18.51 19.44
CA THR A 496 -6.77 17.28 18.96
C THR A 496 -5.74 16.16 18.96
N TYR A 497 -6.19 14.93 19.17
CA TYR A 497 -5.44 13.72 18.89
C TYR A 497 -6.35 12.76 18.16
N CYS A 498 -5.92 12.32 16.98
CA CYS A 498 -6.57 11.27 16.23
C CYS A 498 -5.51 10.42 15.54
N SER A 499 -5.63 9.09 15.61
CA SER A 499 -4.76 8.22 14.82
C SER A 499 -5.19 8.24 13.36
N ASP A 500 -4.21 8.03 12.48
CA ASP A 500 -4.44 7.87 11.05
C ASP A 500 -5.28 6.61 10.76
N HIS A 501 -4.89 5.46 11.31
CA HIS A 501 -5.66 4.22 11.31
C HIS A 501 -5.45 3.42 12.61
N GLY A 502 -6.17 2.32 12.75
CA GLY A 502 -6.05 1.38 13.85
C GLY A 502 -5.12 0.20 13.54
N GLU A 503 -5.15 -0.82 14.40
CA GLU A 503 -4.38 -2.05 14.27
C GLU A 503 -5.22 -3.28 14.56
N ASP A 504 -5.09 -4.32 13.75
CA ASP A 504 -5.66 -5.63 14.00
C ASP A 504 -4.61 -6.55 14.63
N MET A 505 -4.71 -6.73 15.93
CA MET A 505 -3.80 -7.58 16.69
C MET A 505 -4.02 -9.09 16.49
N ALA A 506 -5.19 -9.49 15.97
CA ALA A 506 -5.50 -10.89 15.67
C ALA A 506 -4.89 -11.35 14.35
N HIS A 507 -4.69 -10.41 13.42
CA HIS A 507 -4.12 -10.66 12.11
C HIS A 507 -2.81 -9.86 11.93
N THR A 508 -2.25 -9.90 10.75
CA THR A 508 -1.01 -9.17 10.46
C THR A 508 -1.32 -7.74 10.01
N HIS A 509 -0.48 -6.82 10.43
CA HIS A 509 -0.52 -5.41 10.07
C HIS A 509 -0.72 -5.17 8.56
N HIS A 510 -1.52 -4.15 8.20
CA HIS A 510 -1.83 -3.68 6.85
C HIS A 510 -2.45 -4.69 5.89
N GLY A 511 -3.76 -4.90 5.99
CA GLY A 511 -4.63 -5.29 4.88
C GLY A 511 -4.31 -6.59 4.14
N GLY A 512 -3.28 -7.32 4.54
CA GLY A 512 -2.88 -8.55 3.89
C GLY A 512 -3.93 -9.66 4.02
N SER A 513 -4.63 -9.70 5.15
CA SER A 513 -5.73 -10.64 5.42
C SER A 513 -7.09 -10.15 4.92
N GLY A 514 -7.14 -9.02 4.24
CA GLY A 514 -8.37 -8.31 3.94
C GLY A 514 -8.72 -7.27 5.02
N PHE A 515 -9.75 -6.49 4.76
CA PHE A 515 -10.24 -5.46 5.67
C PHE A 515 -10.79 -6.06 6.96
N THR A 516 -10.46 -5.44 8.10
CA THR A 516 -11.13 -5.65 9.39
C THR A 516 -11.45 -4.31 10.04
N TYR A 517 -12.51 -4.26 10.86
CA TYR A 517 -12.90 -3.02 11.54
C TYR A 517 -11.87 -2.58 12.58
N ASP A 518 -11.05 -3.48 13.11
CA ASP A 518 -9.98 -3.15 14.05
C ASP A 518 -8.92 -2.22 13.41
N MET A 519 -8.73 -2.32 12.11
CA MET A 519 -7.80 -1.46 11.35
C MET A 519 -8.28 -0.01 11.23
N ILE A 520 -9.56 0.27 11.49
CA ILE A 520 -10.13 1.61 11.33
C ILE A 520 -10.73 2.18 12.61
N ARG A 521 -10.76 1.45 13.74
CA ARG A 521 -11.24 1.99 15.01
C ARG A 521 -10.16 2.84 15.63
N VAL A 522 -10.25 4.15 15.46
CA VAL A 522 -9.23 5.09 15.92
C VAL A 522 -9.66 5.85 17.17
N PRO A 523 -8.73 6.21 18.07
CA PRO A 523 -9.00 7.16 19.15
C PRO A 523 -9.14 8.57 18.59
N LEU A 524 -10.10 9.32 19.10
CA LEU A 524 -10.22 10.77 18.89
C LEU A 524 -10.56 11.44 20.21
N PHE A 525 -9.74 12.41 20.61
CA PHE A 525 -10.14 13.38 21.62
C PHE A 525 -9.88 14.82 21.16
N ILE A 526 -10.65 15.74 21.69
CA ILE A 526 -10.46 17.18 21.54
C ILE A 526 -10.38 17.80 22.94
N TYR A 527 -9.34 18.59 23.18
CA TYR A 527 -9.20 19.41 24.38
C TYR A 527 -9.45 20.87 24.06
N LEU A 528 -10.20 21.55 24.93
CA LEU A 528 -10.38 23.00 24.93
C LEU A 528 -9.92 23.59 26.24
N SER A 529 -9.10 24.65 26.20
CA SER A 529 -8.69 25.39 27.40
C SER A 529 -9.90 26.05 28.08
N PRO A 530 -9.81 26.34 29.39
CA PRO A 530 -10.88 27.11 30.06
C PRO A 530 -11.14 28.48 29.44
N ALA A 531 -10.09 29.13 28.93
CA ALA A 531 -10.23 30.40 28.21
C ALA A 531 -10.98 30.24 26.89
N TYR A 532 -10.69 29.17 26.14
CA TYR A 532 -11.39 28.87 24.89
C TYR A 532 -12.88 28.56 25.12
N GLN A 533 -13.18 27.72 26.14
CA GLN A 533 -14.54 27.39 26.51
C GLN A 533 -15.36 28.61 26.97
N ALA A 534 -14.71 29.53 27.69
CA ALA A 534 -15.35 30.77 28.13
C ALA A 534 -15.64 31.74 26.96
N ALA A 535 -14.75 31.78 25.96
CA ALA A 535 -14.92 32.62 24.78
C ALA A 535 -15.91 32.05 23.76
N PHE A 536 -15.95 30.71 23.66
CA PHE A 536 -16.77 29.98 22.68
C PHE A 536 -17.56 28.85 23.34
N PRO A 537 -18.51 29.17 24.22
CA PRO A 537 -19.25 28.16 24.98
C PRO A 537 -20.11 27.25 24.09
N GLU A 538 -20.54 27.72 22.93
CA GLU A 538 -21.25 26.93 21.93
C GLU A 538 -20.39 25.79 21.37
N THR A 539 -19.10 26.02 21.13
CA THR A 539 -18.15 24.98 20.68
C THR A 539 -18.06 23.86 21.71
N ALA A 540 -17.91 24.21 22.99
CA ALA A 540 -17.86 23.25 24.08
C ALA A 540 -19.17 22.44 24.21
N ALA A 541 -20.31 23.12 24.07
CA ALA A 541 -21.63 22.49 24.12
C ALA A 541 -21.83 21.51 22.95
N ASN A 542 -21.45 21.90 21.74
CA ASN A 542 -21.56 21.06 20.55
C ASN A 542 -20.68 19.82 20.64
N LEU A 543 -19.40 19.95 21.04
CA LEU A 543 -18.52 18.79 21.27
C LEU A 543 -19.08 17.82 22.31
N ALA A 544 -19.72 18.34 23.35
CA ALA A 544 -20.36 17.51 24.37
C ALA A 544 -21.62 16.80 23.82
N ALA A 545 -22.39 17.45 22.94
CA ALA A 545 -23.58 16.90 22.32
C ALA A 545 -23.23 15.78 21.32
N HIS A 546 -22.17 15.97 20.52
CA HIS A 546 -21.74 15.02 19.47
C HIS A 546 -20.84 13.90 19.97
N ARG A 547 -20.64 13.77 21.26
CA ARG A 547 -19.73 12.80 21.88
C ARG A 547 -19.99 11.36 21.44
N ASP A 548 -21.26 11.01 21.28
CA ASP A 548 -21.70 9.66 20.93
C ASP A 548 -22.05 9.49 19.44
N ASP A 549 -21.82 10.53 18.64
CA ASP A 549 -22.03 10.46 17.21
C ASP A 549 -20.88 9.72 16.51
N VAL A 550 -21.18 9.17 15.34
CA VAL A 550 -20.17 8.53 14.49
C VAL A 550 -19.33 9.62 13.82
N PHE A 551 -18.06 9.39 13.69
CA PHE A 551 -17.10 10.30 13.04
C PHE A 551 -16.10 9.54 12.20
N THR A 552 -15.70 10.08 11.05
CA THR A 552 -14.58 9.57 10.25
C THR A 552 -13.48 10.63 10.16
N ASN A 553 -12.21 10.21 10.22
CA ASN A 553 -11.09 11.16 10.36
C ASN A 553 -10.81 12.02 9.11
N ASP A 554 -11.45 11.75 7.97
CA ASP A 554 -11.49 12.65 6.81
C ASP A 554 -12.37 13.90 7.03
N LEU A 555 -13.09 13.97 8.15
CA LEU A 555 -13.85 15.16 8.59
C LEU A 555 -13.04 16.05 9.55
N MET A 556 -11.78 15.68 9.83
CA MET A 556 -10.91 16.49 10.69
C MET A 556 -10.58 17.86 10.08
N PHE A 557 -10.57 18.00 8.76
CA PHE A 557 -10.41 19.29 8.10
C PHE A 557 -11.46 20.29 8.58
N ASP A 558 -12.74 19.94 8.51
CA ASP A 558 -13.83 20.82 8.91
C ASP A 558 -13.82 21.06 10.42
N THR A 559 -13.60 20.03 11.23
CA THR A 559 -13.50 20.15 12.69
C THR A 559 -12.35 21.07 13.12
N ILE A 560 -11.18 20.99 12.48
CA ILE A 560 -10.05 21.88 12.78
C ILE A 560 -10.35 23.30 12.28
N CYS A 561 -11.01 23.48 11.13
CA CYS A 561 -11.48 24.80 10.70
C CYS A 561 -12.36 25.46 11.77
N GLY A 562 -13.27 24.70 12.36
CA GLY A 562 -14.11 25.17 13.47
C GLY A 562 -13.29 25.55 14.71
N LEU A 563 -12.32 24.71 15.11
CA LEU A 563 -11.43 25.01 16.24
C LEU A 563 -10.53 26.23 15.99
N LEU A 564 -10.08 26.44 14.76
CA LEU A 564 -9.30 27.61 14.34
C LEU A 564 -10.18 28.86 14.20
N ARG A 565 -11.50 28.73 14.26
CA ARG A 565 -12.47 29.81 13.98
C ARG A 565 -12.22 30.42 12.59
N ALA A 566 -11.94 29.56 11.60
CA ALA A 566 -11.54 29.95 10.26
C ALA A 566 -12.57 29.52 9.20
N PRO A 567 -13.81 30.08 9.22
CA PRO A 567 -14.81 29.77 8.20
C PRO A 567 -14.31 30.18 6.82
N ASN A 568 -14.45 29.31 5.85
CA ASN A 568 -13.89 29.48 4.53
C ASN A 568 -14.79 28.82 3.46
N SER A 569 -14.50 29.05 2.18
CA SER A 569 -15.30 28.53 1.07
C SER A 569 -15.30 27.00 0.97
N GLU A 570 -14.36 26.33 1.61
CA GLU A 570 -14.19 24.88 1.58
C GLU A 570 -14.81 24.17 2.80
N TYR A 571 -15.18 24.92 3.83
CA TYR A 571 -15.72 24.43 5.09
C TYR A 571 -17.21 24.05 4.97
N ASP A 572 -17.55 22.88 5.50
CA ASP A 572 -18.94 22.43 5.62
C ASP A 572 -19.28 22.15 7.11
N PRO A 573 -20.18 22.97 7.72
CA PRO A 573 -20.52 22.82 9.14
C PRO A 573 -21.18 21.47 9.48
N ARG A 574 -21.71 20.74 8.49
CA ARG A 574 -22.28 19.40 8.69
C ARG A 574 -21.23 18.33 8.99
N TYR A 575 -19.96 18.63 8.73
CA TYR A 575 -18.81 17.73 8.97
C TYR A 575 -17.92 18.19 10.13
N ASP A 576 -18.31 19.26 10.83
CA ASP A 576 -17.57 19.84 11.93
C ASP A 576 -18.20 19.48 13.29
N LEU A 577 -17.49 18.69 14.12
CA LEU A 577 -17.92 18.34 15.48
C LEU A 577 -18.12 19.57 16.40
N THR A 578 -17.54 20.71 16.06
CA THR A 578 -17.69 21.95 16.82
C THR A 578 -18.94 22.74 16.44
N SER A 579 -19.61 22.34 15.35
CA SER A 579 -20.81 22.96 14.81
C SER A 579 -22.09 22.29 15.36
N ALA A 580 -23.14 23.08 15.58
CA ALA A 580 -24.46 22.53 15.88
C ALA A 580 -25.13 21.85 14.68
N GLU A 581 -24.57 22.03 13.48
CA GLU A 581 -25.09 21.47 12.23
C GLU A 581 -24.46 20.11 11.91
N TYR A 582 -23.56 19.58 12.76
CA TYR A 582 -22.94 18.29 12.53
C TYR A 582 -23.98 17.19 12.25
N ASP A 583 -23.90 16.56 11.10
CA ASP A 583 -24.86 15.54 10.66
C ASP A 583 -24.19 14.46 9.79
N LEU A 584 -23.57 13.46 10.45
CA LEU A 584 -23.15 12.23 9.80
C LEU A 584 -23.93 11.04 10.38
N PRO A 585 -25.06 10.66 9.77
CA PRO A 585 -25.82 9.49 10.22
C PRO A 585 -24.99 8.21 10.06
N LEU A 586 -25.10 7.28 11.02
CA LEU A 586 -24.39 5.99 11.01
C LEU A 586 -24.61 5.21 9.71
N GLU A 587 -25.81 5.31 9.11
CA GLU A 587 -26.17 4.62 7.88
C GLU A 587 -25.42 5.15 6.65
N LYS A 588 -24.92 6.38 6.73
CA LYS A 588 -24.13 7.02 5.67
C LYS A 588 -22.62 6.94 5.91
N ALA A 589 -22.23 6.62 7.15
CA ALA A 589 -20.81 6.57 7.51
C ALA A 589 -20.11 5.39 6.82
N VAL A 590 -19.02 5.68 6.12
CA VAL A 590 -18.25 4.75 5.29
C VAL A 590 -16.76 4.87 5.51
N THR A 591 -16.02 3.86 5.06
CA THR A 591 -14.55 3.84 4.96
C THR A 591 -14.14 3.18 3.64
N GLU A 592 -12.84 3.13 3.34
CA GLU A 592 -12.30 2.58 2.08
C GLU A 592 -12.98 3.20 0.84
N GLN A 593 -13.02 4.53 0.81
CA GLN A 593 -13.62 5.30 -0.30
C GLN A 593 -15.08 4.88 -0.61
N GLY A 594 -15.83 4.58 0.44
CA GLY A 594 -17.23 4.19 0.33
C GLY A 594 -17.48 2.70 0.11
N ALA A 595 -16.43 1.87 0.05
CA ALA A 595 -16.57 0.44 -0.18
C ALA A 595 -17.09 -0.33 1.05
N VAL A 596 -16.85 0.19 2.26
CA VAL A 596 -17.22 -0.47 3.51
C VAL A 596 -18.10 0.46 4.37
N ARG A 597 -19.20 -0.08 4.89
CA ARG A 597 -20.13 0.66 5.76
C ARG A 597 -19.74 0.50 7.23
N ILE A 598 -19.63 1.60 7.95
CA ILE A 598 -19.33 1.58 9.40
C ILE A 598 -20.49 0.98 10.21
N ALA A 599 -21.72 1.12 9.75
CA ALA A 599 -22.89 0.48 10.37
C ALA A 599 -22.80 -1.05 10.48
N ASP A 600 -21.95 -1.68 9.69
CA ASP A 600 -21.75 -3.13 9.71
C ASP A 600 -20.70 -3.59 10.73
N ASP A 601 -20.04 -2.66 11.44
CA ASP A 601 -19.09 -2.99 12.51
C ASP A 601 -19.76 -3.82 13.62
N PRO A 602 -19.26 -5.06 13.87
CA PRO A 602 -19.79 -5.92 14.93
C PRO A 602 -19.75 -5.28 16.33
N ALA A 603 -18.79 -4.39 16.61
CA ALA A 603 -18.66 -3.71 17.90
C ALA A 603 -19.82 -2.76 18.20
N LEU A 604 -20.44 -2.17 17.17
CA LEU A 604 -21.63 -1.33 17.32
C LEU A 604 -22.88 -2.18 17.64
N LYS A 605 -22.97 -3.39 17.09
CA LYS A 605 -24.12 -4.31 17.28
C LYS A 605 -24.14 -4.93 18.67
N ASN A 606 -22.98 -5.12 19.31
CA ASN A 606 -22.88 -5.75 20.64
C ASN A 606 -23.18 -4.78 21.81
N LYS A 607 -23.14 -3.46 21.57
CA LYS A 607 -23.52 -2.45 22.59
C LYS A 607 -25.01 -2.14 22.64
N ALA A 608 -25.78 -2.67 21.69
CA ALA A 608 -27.24 -2.50 21.62
C ALA A 608 -28.03 -3.62 22.34
N LYS A 609 -27.36 -4.58 22.98
CA LYS A 609 -27.96 -5.60 23.87
C LYS A 609 -27.55 -5.31 25.31
#